data_693ea1b8425f735f91f6bf131d87d320
#
_entry.id   693ea1b8425f735f91f6bf131d87d320
#
_cell.length_a   1.000
_cell.length_b   1.000
_cell.length_c   1.000
_cell.angle_alpha   90.00
_cell.angle_beta   90.00
_cell.angle_gamma   90.00
#
_symmetry.space_group_name_H-M   'P 1'
#
loop_
_entity.id
_entity.type
_entity.pdbx_description
1 polymer ?
#
loop_
_entity_poly.entity_id
_entity_poly.type
_entity_poly.pdbx_seq_one_letter_code
_entity_poly.pdbx_strand_id
1 'polypeptide(L)'
;DTGCVNKDYKTIQRAAGPFNYPTRLVADKDGYVYVTDGYGNARVHKFTHDGVLVKSWGEPGEAPGQFNLPHGIAIDNDGRLYVADRQNHRVQLFTTEGELIAVWNGFHRPSDIWIDRNGIVYVAECKRTSDWNDAPSRVSILDRTGHLISQLCDNGSHYDMELGSRCA
;
A
#
# COMPACT_ATOMS: atom_id res chain seq x y z
N ASP A 1 2.66 -14.31 19.12
CA ASP A 1 1.90 -14.53 17.90
C ASP A 1 0.42 -14.74 18.27
N THR A 2 -0.45 -13.81 17.93
CA THR A 2 -1.87 -13.91 18.27
C THR A 2 -2.63 -14.87 17.35
N GLY A 3 -2.04 -15.33 16.26
CA GLY A 3 -2.66 -16.19 15.26
C GLY A 3 -3.88 -15.57 14.56
N CYS A 4 -4.19 -14.31 14.84
CA CYS A 4 -5.37 -13.64 14.32
C CYS A 4 -5.04 -12.69 13.16
N VAL A 5 -5.79 -12.84 12.08
CA VAL A 5 -5.84 -11.84 11.01
C VAL A 5 -6.78 -10.73 11.45
N ASN A 6 -6.24 -9.56 11.74
CA ASN A 6 -7.02 -8.41 12.19
C ASN A 6 -7.24 -7.45 11.02
N LYS A 7 -8.50 -7.12 10.76
CA LYS A 7 -8.90 -6.13 9.75
C LYS A 7 -9.12 -4.74 10.35
N ASP A 8 -9.11 -4.64 11.66
CA ASP A 8 -9.26 -3.38 12.42
C ASP A 8 -7.96 -3.08 13.15
N TYR A 9 -7.31 -1.96 12.82
CA TYR A 9 -6.06 -1.53 13.43
C TYR A 9 -6.13 -1.42 14.95
N LYS A 10 -7.31 -1.15 15.51
CA LYS A 10 -7.51 -1.06 16.96
C LYS A 10 -7.31 -2.38 17.70
N THR A 11 -7.40 -3.48 16.97
CA THR A 11 -7.25 -4.83 17.52
C THR A 11 -5.90 -5.46 17.16
N ILE A 12 -5.09 -4.82 16.32
CA ILE A 12 -3.77 -5.31 15.93
C ILE A 12 -2.82 -5.21 17.14
N GLN A 13 -2.32 -6.35 17.56
CA GLN A 13 -1.26 -6.44 18.57
C GLN A 13 0.08 -6.69 17.88
N ARG A 14 1.12 -6.04 18.38
CA ARG A 14 2.47 -6.27 17.86
C ARG A 14 2.90 -7.68 18.17
N ALA A 15 3.20 -8.47 17.15
CA ALA A 15 3.74 -9.80 17.33
C ALA A 15 5.17 -9.78 17.88
N ALA A 16 5.52 -10.82 18.61
CA ALA A 16 6.91 -11.13 18.95
C ALA A 16 7.55 -11.79 17.73
N GLY A 17 8.58 -11.18 17.20
CA GLY A 17 9.27 -11.64 16.00
C GLY A 17 9.01 -10.75 14.78
N PRO A 18 9.71 -10.96 13.65
CA PRO A 18 9.64 -10.06 12.53
C PRO A 18 8.29 -10.10 11.82
N PHE A 19 7.63 -11.26 11.70
CA PHE A 19 6.43 -11.42 10.89
C PHE A 19 5.22 -11.90 11.67
N ASN A 20 4.06 -11.32 11.30
CA ASN A 20 2.75 -11.84 11.67
C ASN A 20 1.80 -11.68 10.46
N TYR A 21 1.86 -12.62 9.52
CA TYR A 21 1.16 -12.64 8.23
C TYR A 21 1.61 -11.52 7.27
N PRO A 22 2.85 -11.58 6.75
CA PRO A 22 3.35 -10.64 5.76
C PRO A 22 2.52 -10.70 4.47
N THR A 23 2.39 -9.55 3.80
CA THR A 23 1.49 -9.38 2.66
C THR A 23 2.22 -9.28 1.33
N ARG A 24 3.31 -8.51 1.27
CA ARG A 24 4.07 -8.27 0.04
C ARG A 24 5.53 -7.96 0.36
N LEU A 25 6.40 -8.11 -0.63
CA LEU A 25 7.80 -7.68 -0.55
C LEU A 25 8.25 -7.03 -1.86
N VAL A 26 9.28 -6.21 -1.74
CA VAL A 26 10.05 -5.66 -2.87
C VAL A 26 11.53 -5.58 -2.47
N ALA A 27 12.43 -5.73 -3.45
CA ALA A 27 13.86 -5.51 -3.23
C ALA A 27 14.33 -4.25 -3.94
N ASP A 28 15.28 -3.53 -3.36
CA ASP A 28 15.96 -2.42 -4.02
C ASP A 28 17.18 -2.90 -4.84
N LYS A 29 17.81 -1.97 -5.56
CA LYS A 29 18.99 -2.24 -6.40
C LYS A 29 20.23 -2.66 -5.59
N ASP A 30 20.27 -2.35 -4.30
CA ASP A 30 21.37 -2.65 -3.40
C ASP A 30 21.16 -3.99 -2.66
N GLY A 31 20.03 -4.66 -2.95
CA GLY A 31 19.69 -5.99 -2.42
C GLY A 31 18.96 -5.96 -1.07
N TYR A 32 18.62 -4.79 -0.53
CA TYR A 32 17.74 -4.75 0.64
C TYR A 32 16.32 -5.15 0.27
N VAL A 33 15.66 -5.87 1.17
CA VAL A 33 14.31 -6.38 1.01
C VAL A 33 13.37 -5.65 1.98
N TYR A 34 12.29 -5.10 1.45
CA TYR A 34 11.26 -4.41 2.22
C TYR A 34 9.99 -5.25 2.22
N VAL A 35 9.44 -5.51 3.39
CA VAL A 35 8.28 -6.39 3.57
C VAL A 35 7.18 -5.66 4.32
N THR A 36 5.99 -5.61 3.74
CA THR A 36 4.79 -5.22 4.46
C THR A 36 4.26 -6.39 5.27
N ASP A 37 3.95 -6.15 6.54
CA ASP A 37 3.43 -7.16 7.46
C ASP A 37 2.11 -6.64 8.05
N GLY A 38 1.01 -6.93 7.36
CA GLY A 38 -0.24 -6.19 7.53
C GLY A 38 -1.36 -6.93 8.22
N TYR A 39 -1.50 -8.26 8.07
CA TYR A 39 -2.67 -8.95 8.60
C TYR A 39 -2.66 -9.16 10.11
N GLY A 40 -1.52 -9.31 10.69
CA GLY A 40 -1.37 -9.46 12.15
C GLY A 40 -0.43 -8.43 12.76
N ASN A 41 0.14 -7.56 11.93
CA ASN A 41 1.03 -6.48 12.29
C ASN A 41 0.65 -5.21 11.51
N ALA A 42 1.19 -4.07 11.87
CA ALA A 42 1.00 -2.80 11.14
C ALA A 42 2.38 -2.20 10.84
N ARG A 43 3.20 -2.93 10.09
CA ARG A 43 4.62 -2.60 9.94
C ARG A 43 5.13 -2.81 8.53
N VAL A 44 6.23 -2.10 8.26
CA VAL A 44 7.17 -2.41 7.18
C VAL A 44 8.50 -2.81 7.80
N HIS A 45 9.12 -3.85 7.28
CA HIS A 45 10.42 -4.36 7.71
C HIS A 45 11.43 -4.22 6.60
N LYS A 46 12.66 -3.78 6.92
CA LYS A 46 13.82 -3.75 6.04
C LYS A 46 14.78 -4.85 6.45
N PHE A 47 15.17 -5.69 5.50
CA PHE A 47 16.15 -6.76 5.68
C PHE A 47 17.32 -6.57 4.71
N THR A 48 18.48 -7.11 5.08
CA THR A 48 19.56 -7.38 4.13
C THR A 48 19.18 -8.54 3.21
N HIS A 49 19.93 -8.74 2.11
CA HIS A 49 19.70 -9.85 1.16
C HIS A 49 19.87 -11.24 1.79
N ASP A 50 20.63 -11.34 2.86
CA ASP A 50 20.87 -12.58 3.62
C ASP A 50 19.89 -12.76 4.81
N GLY A 51 18.87 -11.90 4.89
CA GLY A 51 17.75 -12.05 5.82
C GLY A 51 17.96 -11.46 7.21
N VAL A 52 18.97 -10.63 7.41
CA VAL A 52 19.16 -9.93 8.69
C VAL A 52 18.23 -8.74 8.77
N LEU A 53 17.42 -8.65 9.83
CA LEU A 53 16.55 -7.50 10.08
C LEU A 53 17.38 -6.26 10.39
N VAL A 54 17.24 -5.24 9.54
CA VAL A 54 17.92 -3.94 9.70
C VAL A 54 17.07 -2.96 10.48
N LYS A 55 15.78 -2.84 10.09
CA LYS A 55 14.88 -1.84 10.66
C LYS A 55 13.42 -2.25 10.49
N SER A 56 12.57 -1.71 11.36
CA SER A 56 11.11 -1.79 11.21
C SER A 56 10.49 -0.46 11.57
N TRP A 57 9.44 -0.08 10.84
CA TRP A 57 8.66 1.12 11.14
C TRP A 57 7.17 0.89 10.95
N GLY A 58 6.37 1.86 11.36
CA GLY A 58 4.92 1.79 11.38
C GLY A 58 4.37 1.30 12.72
N GLU A 59 3.16 1.72 12.99
CA GLU A 59 2.36 1.35 14.15
C GLU A 59 0.89 1.29 13.74
N PRO A 60 0.04 0.55 14.48
CA PRO A 60 -1.40 0.55 14.23
C PRO A 60 -2.00 1.94 14.38
N GLY A 61 -2.77 2.39 13.38
CA GLY A 61 -3.46 3.66 13.46
C GLY A 61 -3.77 4.30 12.10
N GLU A 62 -4.29 5.54 12.16
CA GLU A 62 -4.71 6.33 10.98
C GLU A 62 -3.83 7.57 10.74
N ALA A 63 -2.98 7.97 11.71
CA ALA A 63 -2.10 9.10 11.53
C ALA A 63 -1.04 8.83 10.43
N PRO A 64 -0.43 9.86 9.84
CA PRO A 64 0.69 9.69 8.92
C PRO A 64 1.81 8.85 9.54
N GLY A 65 2.31 7.86 8.80
CA GLY A 65 3.30 6.88 9.29
C GLY A 65 2.73 5.71 10.10
N GLN A 66 1.46 5.76 10.49
CA GLN A 66 0.73 4.63 11.06
C GLN A 66 0.03 3.84 9.94
N PHE A 67 -0.33 2.59 10.21
CA PHE A 67 -0.96 1.69 9.24
C PHE A 67 -2.18 0.99 9.80
N ASN A 68 -3.11 0.71 8.87
CA ASN A 68 -4.17 -0.28 9.08
C ASN A 68 -4.14 -1.26 7.91
N LEU A 69 -3.52 -2.42 8.14
CA LEU A 69 -3.33 -3.47 7.15
C LEU A 69 -2.49 -2.99 5.94
N PRO A 70 -1.18 -2.63 6.13
CA PRO A 70 -0.28 -2.37 5.02
C PRO A 70 -0.18 -3.62 4.15
N HIS A 71 -0.49 -3.50 2.84
CA HIS A 71 -0.68 -4.66 1.98
C HIS A 71 0.33 -4.70 0.83
N GLY A 72 0.15 -3.90 -0.21
CA GLY A 72 1.09 -3.80 -1.31
C GLY A 72 2.28 -2.90 -0.98
N ILE A 73 3.43 -3.19 -1.58
CA ILE A 73 4.61 -2.33 -1.53
C ILE A 73 5.33 -2.35 -2.87
N ALA A 74 5.76 -1.19 -3.32
CA ALA A 74 6.60 -1.01 -4.50
C ALA A 74 7.73 -0.02 -4.21
N ILE A 75 8.78 -0.05 -5.03
CA ILE A 75 9.88 0.91 -4.97
C ILE A 75 10.11 1.50 -6.35
N ASP A 76 10.32 2.81 -6.43
CA ASP A 76 10.68 3.46 -7.69
C ASP A 76 12.21 3.54 -7.90
N ASN A 77 12.60 4.06 -9.07
CA ASN A 77 14.01 4.20 -9.44
C ASN A 77 14.78 5.22 -8.59
N ASP A 78 14.08 6.12 -7.91
CA ASP A 78 14.65 7.11 -6.99
C ASP A 78 14.78 6.56 -5.56
N GLY A 79 14.36 5.31 -5.30
CA GLY A 79 14.40 4.66 -4.00
C GLY A 79 13.26 5.07 -3.07
N ARG A 80 12.14 5.59 -3.60
CA ARG A 80 10.95 5.85 -2.78
C ARG A 80 10.09 4.58 -2.69
N LEU A 81 9.71 4.23 -1.47
CA LEU A 81 8.82 3.13 -1.17
C LEU A 81 7.37 3.64 -1.16
N TYR A 82 6.50 2.93 -1.85
CA TYR A 82 5.07 3.18 -1.90
C TYR A 82 4.36 2.05 -1.18
N VAL A 83 3.62 2.34 -0.12
CA VAL A 83 2.93 1.35 0.72
C VAL A 83 1.43 1.55 0.60
N ALA A 84 0.73 0.52 0.16
CA ALA A 84 -0.73 0.47 0.15
C ALA A 84 -1.24 0.25 1.59
N ASP A 85 -1.69 1.31 2.22
CA ASP A 85 -2.29 1.30 3.56
C ASP A 85 -3.79 1.03 3.41
N ARG A 86 -4.11 -0.26 3.24
CA ARG A 86 -5.35 -0.77 2.65
C ARG A 86 -6.60 -0.31 3.36
N GLN A 87 -6.70 -0.49 4.67
CA GLN A 87 -7.90 -0.16 5.43
C GLN A 87 -8.01 1.34 5.74
N ASN A 88 -6.91 2.08 5.61
CA ASN A 88 -6.90 3.54 5.69
C ASN A 88 -7.15 4.21 4.34
N HIS A 89 -7.42 3.44 3.27
CA HIS A 89 -7.80 3.96 1.95
C HIS A 89 -6.79 4.93 1.34
N ARG A 90 -5.49 4.68 1.53
CA ARG A 90 -4.41 5.58 1.13
C ARG A 90 -3.16 4.82 0.67
N VAL A 91 -2.29 5.52 -0.03
CA VAL A 91 -0.91 5.11 -0.28
C VAL A 91 0.00 6.05 0.49
N GLN A 92 0.97 5.52 1.22
CA GLN A 92 1.97 6.29 1.91
C GLN A 92 3.34 6.09 1.27
N LEU A 93 4.09 7.18 1.09
CA LEU A 93 5.41 7.19 0.49
C LEU A 93 6.48 7.36 1.57
N PHE A 94 7.53 6.55 1.51
CA PHE A 94 8.63 6.58 2.47
C PHE A 94 9.99 6.57 1.75
N THR A 95 11.01 7.07 2.43
CA THR A 95 12.41 6.77 2.08
C THR A 95 12.71 5.31 2.41
N THR A 96 13.82 4.78 1.90
CA THR A 96 14.35 3.46 2.28
C THR A 96 14.75 3.36 3.76
N GLU A 97 14.80 4.49 4.47
CA GLU A 97 15.02 4.56 5.92
C GLU A 97 13.73 4.70 6.73
N GLY A 98 12.57 4.63 6.07
CA GLY A 98 11.25 4.66 6.70
C GLY A 98 10.80 6.06 7.13
N GLU A 99 11.38 7.12 6.58
CA GLU A 99 10.91 8.48 6.78
C GLU A 99 9.76 8.78 5.83
N LEU A 100 8.66 9.29 6.36
CA LEU A 100 7.47 9.60 5.57
C LEU A 100 7.74 10.79 4.64
N ILE A 101 7.46 10.60 3.34
CA ILE A 101 7.59 11.62 2.29
C ILE A 101 6.25 12.26 2.00
N ALA A 102 5.21 11.44 1.77
CA ALA A 102 3.88 11.91 1.37
C ALA A 102 2.79 10.90 1.74
N VAL A 103 1.55 11.38 1.73
CA VAL A 103 0.34 10.57 1.87
C VAL A 103 -0.60 10.91 0.71
N TRP A 104 -0.95 9.91 -0.10
CA TRP A 104 -1.91 10.02 -1.18
C TRP A 104 -3.24 9.39 -0.75
N ASN A 105 -4.30 10.18 -0.74
CA ASN A 105 -5.64 9.77 -0.34
C ASN A 105 -6.54 9.53 -1.56
N GLY A 106 -7.76 9.02 -1.32
CA GLY A 106 -8.78 8.86 -2.37
C GLY A 106 -8.81 7.50 -3.03
N PHE A 107 -8.14 6.50 -2.46
CA PHE A 107 -8.18 5.11 -2.92
C PHE A 107 -9.29 4.31 -2.24
N HIS A 108 -9.72 3.22 -2.91
CA HIS A 108 -10.66 2.24 -2.35
C HIS A 108 -9.92 0.95 -1.99
N ARG A 109 -9.47 0.84 -0.73
CA ARG A 109 -8.75 -0.36 -0.23
C ARG A 109 -7.61 -0.78 -1.17
N PRO A 110 -6.61 0.07 -1.39
CA PRO A 110 -5.49 -0.26 -2.26
C PRO A 110 -4.83 -1.55 -1.75
N SER A 111 -4.71 -2.53 -2.65
CA SER A 111 -4.21 -3.86 -2.30
C SER A 111 -2.82 -4.14 -2.84
N ASP A 112 -2.49 -3.59 -4.00
CA ASP A 112 -1.17 -3.76 -4.59
C ASP A 112 -0.76 -2.51 -5.37
N ILE A 113 0.54 -2.34 -5.56
CA ILE A 113 1.15 -1.22 -6.28
C ILE A 113 2.20 -1.76 -7.23
N TRP A 114 2.18 -1.29 -8.45
CA TRP A 114 3.25 -1.50 -9.41
C TRP A 114 3.68 -0.18 -10.01
N ILE A 115 4.98 -0.04 -10.32
CA ILE A 115 5.57 1.17 -10.90
C ILE A 115 6.32 0.77 -12.15
N ASP A 116 6.01 1.42 -13.26
CA ASP A 116 6.71 1.16 -14.52
C ASP A 116 8.05 1.90 -14.60
N ARG A 117 8.83 1.59 -15.66
CA ARG A 117 10.14 2.22 -15.90
C ARG A 117 10.08 3.73 -16.16
N ASN A 118 8.91 4.27 -16.49
CA ASN A 118 8.69 5.70 -16.71
C ASN A 118 8.25 6.42 -15.43
N GLY A 119 8.05 5.68 -14.33
CA GLY A 119 7.59 6.19 -13.04
C GLY A 119 6.07 6.34 -12.94
N ILE A 120 5.30 5.73 -13.86
CA ILE A 120 3.85 5.65 -13.74
C ILE A 120 3.50 4.64 -12.67
N VAL A 121 2.60 5.03 -11.76
CA VAL A 121 2.18 4.25 -10.61
C VAL A 121 0.80 3.66 -10.85
N TYR A 122 0.68 2.35 -10.74
CA TYR A 122 -0.55 1.60 -10.88
C TYR A 122 -0.96 1.05 -9.52
N VAL A 123 -2.16 1.43 -9.05
CA VAL A 123 -2.69 1.00 -7.76
C VAL A 123 -3.91 0.12 -7.97
N ALA A 124 -3.81 -1.15 -7.61
CA ALA A 124 -4.93 -2.07 -7.63
C ALA A 124 -5.81 -1.84 -6.40
N GLU A 125 -7.10 -1.61 -6.61
CA GLU A 125 -8.08 -1.29 -5.58
C GLU A 125 -9.18 -2.33 -5.54
N CYS A 126 -9.45 -2.86 -4.35
CA CYS A 126 -10.45 -3.90 -4.15
C CYS A 126 -11.83 -3.31 -3.87
N LYS A 127 -12.85 -3.96 -4.43
CA LYS A 127 -14.24 -3.70 -4.03
C LYS A 127 -14.37 -3.87 -2.52
N ARG A 128 -15.12 -3.00 -1.91
CA ARG A 128 -15.46 -3.11 -0.49
C ARG A 128 -16.57 -4.15 -0.31
N THR A 129 -16.51 -4.96 0.72
CA THR A 129 -17.51 -5.99 0.98
C THR A 129 -18.77 -5.41 1.63
N SER A 130 -19.92 -5.87 1.22
CA SER A 130 -21.27 -5.88 1.81
C SER A 130 -21.99 -4.58 2.20
N ASP A 131 -21.32 -3.44 2.51
CA ASP A 131 -22.03 -2.26 3.07
C ASP A 131 -22.03 -1.06 2.13
N TRP A 132 -21.84 -1.27 0.87
CA TRP A 132 -21.26 -0.24 0.04
C TRP A 132 -21.98 -0.02 -1.24
N ASN A 133 -22.50 1.15 -1.36
CA ASN A 133 -22.85 1.77 -2.61
C ASN A 133 -21.68 1.69 -3.61
N ASP A 134 -21.63 0.57 -4.32
CA ASP A 134 -21.14 0.37 -5.68
C ASP A 134 -19.82 1.03 -6.15
N ALA A 135 -18.81 1.14 -5.29
CA ALA A 135 -17.49 1.43 -5.83
C ALA A 135 -16.88 0.15 -6.44
N PRO A 136 -16.72 0.07 -7.76
CA PRO A 136 -16.17 -1.11 -8.42
C PRO A 136 -14.71 -1.33 -8.03
N SER A 137 -14.22 -2.56 -8.17
CA SER A 137 -12.77 -2.79 -8.20
C SER A 137 -12.18 -2.03 -9.37
N ARG A 138 -11.02 -1.43 -9.18
CA ARG A 138 -10.40 -0.61 -10.20
C ARG A 138 -8.89 -0.63 -10.12
N VAL A 139 -8.24 -0.15 -11.17
CA VAL A 139 -6.83 0.22 -11.14
C VAL A 139 -6.71 1.71 -11.36
N SER A 140 -6.19 2.43 -10.39
CA SER A 140 -5.84 3.84 -10.54
C SER A 140 -4.44 3.96 -11.13
N ILE A 141 -4.30 4.82 -12.14
CA ILE A 141 -3.06 5.13 -12.84
C ILE A 141 -2.67 6.55 -12.50
N LEU A 142 -1.51 6.73 -11.87
CA LEU A 142 -1.06 8.03 -11.38
C LEU A 142 0.35 8.35 -11.91
N ASP A 143 0.67 9.63 -11.97
CA ASP A 143 2.05 10.04 -12.13
C ASP A 143 2.84 9.95 -10.81
N ARG A 144 4.16 10.21 -10.88
CA ARG A 144 5.06 10.16 -9.73
C ARG A 144 4.79 11.20 -8.63
N THR A 145 3.93 12.18 -8.89
CA THR A 145 3.51 13.21 -7.93
C THR A 145 2.21 12.87 -7.24
N GLY A 146 1.54 11.77 -7.66
CA GLY A 146 0.26 11.32 -7.15
C GLY A 146 -0.95 11.93 -7.88
N HIS A 147 -0.70 12.62 -9.00
CA HIS A 147 -1.80 13.11 -9.85
C HIS A 147 -2.41 11.94 -10.62
N LEU A 148 -3.73 11.82 -10.54
CA LEU A 148 -4.48 10.77 -11.23
C LEU A 148 -4.52 11.05 -12.73
N ILE A 149 -4.02 10.09 -13.52
CA ILE A 149 -4.03 10.14 -14.99
C ILE A 149 -5.30 9.47 -15.52
N SER A 150 -5.62 8.28 -15.01
CA SER A 150 -6.75 7.47 -15.50
C SER A 150 -7.16 6.41 -14.48
N GLN A 151 -8.33 5.81 -14.69
CA GLN A 151 -8.79 4.64 -13.92
C GLN A 151 -9.36 3.59 -14.85
N LEU A 152 -8.99 2.32 -14.61
CA LEU A 152 -9.59 1.15 -15.23
C LEU A 152 -10.58 0.55 -14.24
N CYS A 153 -11.85 0.36 -14.66
CA CYS A 153 -12.93 -0.16 -13.82
C CYS A 153 -13.42 -1.53 -14.30
N ASP A 154 -14.13 -2.29 -13.45
CA ASP A 154 -14.66 -3.64 -13.73
C ASP A 154 -15.48 -3.76 -15.02
N ASN A 155 -16.18 -2.70 -15.43
CA ASN A 155 -17.01 -2.66 -16.64
C ASN A 155 -16.22 -2.34 -17.92
N GLY A 156 -14.89 -2.28 -17.86
CA GLY A 156 -14.02 -1.95 -18.98
C GLY A 156 -14.11 -0.51 -19.48
N SER A 157 -14.80 0.36 -18.76
CA SER A 157 -14.86 1.78 -19.05
C SER A 157 -13.66 2.51 -18.44
N HIS A 158 -13.09 3.45 -19.19
CA HIS A 158 -12.11 4.39 -18.68
C HIS A 158 -12.83 5.53 -17.96
N TYR A 159 -12.38 5.87 -16.75
CA TYR A 159 -12.80 7.10 -16.10
C TYR A 159 -11.87 8.23 -16.54
N ASP A 160 -12.38 9.14 -17.34
CA ASP A 160 -11.67 10.35 -17.72
C ASP A 160 -12.06 11.48 -16.75
N MET A 161 -11.10 11.93 -15.96
CA MET A 161 -11.33 13.00 -14.95
C MET A 161 -11.67 14.35 -15.56
N GLU A 162 -11.28 14.62 -16.81
CA GLU A 162 -11.63 15.90 -17.46
C GLU A 162 -13.14 16.01 -17.78
N LEU A 163 -13.85 14.89 -17.88
CA LEU A 163 -15.27 14.87 -18.27
C LEU A 163 -16.25 14.61 -17.12
N GLY A 164 -15.78 14.35 -15.90
CA GLY A 164 -16.63 14.19 -14.71
C GLY A 164 -17.64 13.03 -14.77
N SER A 165 -17.45 12.09 -15.69
CA SER A 165 -18.34 10.95 -15.86
C SER A 165 -17.95 9.78 -14.96
N ARG A 166 -18.91 9.20 -14.26
CA ARG A 166 -18.73 7.99 -13.45
C ARG A 166 -18.51 6.77 -14.36
N CYS A 167 -17.77 5.77 -13.85
CA CYS A 167 -17.88 4.43 -14.43
C CYS A 167 -19.38 4.02 -14.41
N ALA A 168 -19.98 3.92 -15.56
CA ALA A 168 -21.40 3.54 -15.72
C ALA A 168 -21.57 2.03 -15.57
#